data_43e91c91463fce18b7a9c04191e8f03b
#
_entry.id   43e91c91463fce18b7a9c04191e8f03b
#
_cell.length_a   1.000
_cell.length_b   1.000
_cell.length_c   1.000
_cell.angle_alpha   90.00
_cell.angle_beta   90.00
_cell.angle_gamma   90.00
#
_symmetry.space_group_name_H-M   'P 1'
#
loop_
_entity.id
_entity.type
_entity.pdbx_description
1 polymer ?
#
loop_
_entity_poly.entity_id
_entity_poly.type
_entity_poly.pdbx_seq_one_letter_code
_entity_poly.pdbx_strand_id
1 'polypeptide(L)'
;MPWKTLSAVLLSIAALPAAANIRPYPGSFNVQEIRANGTTLHVRVGGTGPAVVLLHGFGDTGDMWAPLAASLAAEHTVIVPDLRSMGLSAVTEHGFEKMNQAKDIAEVLDTLHVARADIVGHDIGNMVAFAFAERYPERTTKLVMMDAPVPGVGPWDDILKSPLLWHFRFGGVDMERLVAGREHIYLDRFWNEFAADPSKFDAASRAHYAELYAMPGHMHAGFAQFAAFDRDVLDNKTAVGRGRLQMPVLAVGGDHSLGSTMAYIMRFAADNVRQVVITESGHWLMEEQPKATVAAIVDFLRAGSSMGSRTLGVAEIGDLARSSAGVGTSGVGGIQTMVLSGDPAQAGPYAIELKIPAHTHIAAHSHRDNRLAMVLSGEWHFGYGSKADDAQTSVLTQGAFYTEPANAPHFAFTGDEPVTVFITGMGPSDTHFEN
;
A
#
# COMPACT_ATOMS: atom_id res chain seq x y z
N MET A 1 -35.78 52.96 46.55
CA MET A 1 -34.88 51.82 46.33
C MET A 1 -34.74 51.62 44.83
N PRO A 2 -33.55 51.85 44.23
CA PRO A 2 -33.39 51.66 42.79
C PRO A 2 -32.92 50.20 42.49
N TRP A 3 -33.55 49.59 41.55
CA TRP A 3 -33.19 48.28 41.03
C TRP A 3 -31.88 48.39 40.24
N LYS A 4 -30.90 47.54 40.62
CA LYS A 4 -29.64 47.36 39.87
C LYS A 4 -29.89 46.35 38.80
N THR A 5 -29.81 46.75 37.54
CA THR A 5 -29.76 45.87 36.37
C THR A 5 -28.38 45.22 36.29
N LEU A 6 -28.31 43.88 36.46
CA LEU A 6 -27.14 43.09 36.10
C LEU A 6 -27.09 42.90 34.60
N SER A 7 -26.11 43.49 33.94
CA SER A 7 -25.78 43.17 32.54
C SER A 7 -24.92 41.91 32.54
N ALA A 8 -25.46 40.82 32.01
CA ALA A 8 -24.71 39.62 31.69
C ALA A 8 -23.85 39.84 30.44
N VAL A 9 -22.54 39.85 30.60
CA VAL A 9 -21.60 39.84 29.47
C VAL A 9 -21.52 38.40 28.97
N LEU A 10 -22.13 38.12 27.82
CA LEU A 10 -21.93 36.86 27.09
C LEU A 10 -20.53 36.93 26.44
N LEU A 11 -19.56 36.21 27.04
CA LEU A 11 -18.32 35.87 26.36
C LEU A 11 -18.64 34.86 25.26
N SER A 12 -18.65 35.28 24.02
CA SER A 12 -18.61 34.38 22.88
C SER A 12 -17.21 33.77 22.81
N ILE A 13 -17.10 32.53 23.22
CA ILE A 13 -15.92 31.67 22.95
C ILE A 13 -15.94 31.42 21.45
N ALA A 14 -15.13 32.15 20.68
CA ALA A 14 -14.85 31.80 19.29
C ALA A 14 -14.17 30.45 19.31
N ALA A 15 -14.84 29.42 18.80
CA ALA A 15 -14.22 28.13 18.55
C ALA A 15 -13.05 28.35 17.58
N LEU A 16 -11.85 27.99 18.00
CA LEU A 16 -10.70 27.93 17.10
C LEU A 16 -11.08 27.00 15.94
N PRO A 17 -10.83 27.40 14.68
CA PRO A 17 -11.08 26.51 13.56
C PRO A 17 -10.33 25.18 13.80
N ALA A 18 -11.02 24.07 13.63
CA ALA A 18 -10.38 22.76 13.65
C ALA A 18 -9.24 22.79 12.64
N ALA A 19 -8.05 22.31 13.05
CA ALA A 19 -6.93 22.22 12.12
C ALA A 19 -7.32 21.28 10.97
N ALA A 20 -7.07 21.71 9.72
CA ALA A 20 -7.34 20.90 8.55
C ALA A 20 -6.64 19.54 8.66
N ASN A 21 -7.29 18.48 8.18
CA ASN A 21 -6.68 17.14 8.11
C ASN A 21 -5.54 17.11 7.09
N ILE A 22 -5.56 18.02 6.09
CA ILE A 22 -4.43 18.26 5.20
C ILE A 22 -3.24 18.77 6.00
N ARG A 23 -2.17 18.01 5.97
CA ARG A 23 -0.94 18.33 6.69
C ARG A 23 0.11 18.89 5.75
N PRO A 24 0.93 19.85 6.19
CA PRO A 24 2.08 20.28 5.41
C PRO A 24 3.07 19.12 5.26
N TYR A 25 3.75 19.08 4.13
CA TYR A 25 4.90 18.21 3.95
C TYR A 25 6.04 18.57 4.91
N PRO A 26 6.85 17.58 5.35
CA PRO A 26 8.05 17.87 6.12
C PRO A 26 8.94 18.90 5.41
N GLY A 27 9.65 19.74 6.17
CA GLY A 27 10.53 20.77 5.60
C GLY A 27 11.74 20.23 4.79
N SER A 28 11.93 18.91 4.78
CA SER A 28 12.90 18.23 3.92
C SER A 28 12.41 18.00 2.49
N PHE A 29 11.12 18.27 2.21
CA PHE A 29 10.57 18.18 0.85
C PHE A 29 10.80 19.48 0.10
N ASN A 30 11.20 19.34 -1.17
CA ASN A 30 11.35 20.44 -2.11
C ASN A 30 10.29 20.30 -3.21
N VAL A 31 9.75 21.41 -3.64
CA VAL A 31 8.84 21.50 -4.78
C VAL A 31 9.64 21.77 -6.05
N GLN A 32 9.32 21.06 -7.12
CA GLN A 32 9.93 21.23 -8.44
C GLN A 32 8.82 21.28 -9.50
N GLU A 33 8.95 22.22 -10.45
CA GLU A 33 8.13 22.27 -11.65
C GLU A 33 8.84 21.50 -12.76
N ILE A 34 8.44 20.24 -12.99
CA ILE A 34 9.12 19.34 -13.92
C ILE A 34 8.38 19.29 -15.25
N ARG A 35 9.09 19.63 -16.33
CA ARG A 35 8.57 19.43 -17.70
C ARG A 35 8.61 17.95 -18.05
N ALA A 36 7.45 17.40 -18.39
CA ALA A 36 7.29 16.00 -18.75
C ALA A 36 6.20 15.84 -19.81
N ASN A 37 6.48 15.13 -20.89
CA ASN A 37 5.53 14.72 -21.93
C ASN A 37 4.57 15.84 -22.39
N GLY A 38 5.13 17.03 -22.66
CA GLY A 38 4.39 18.17 -23.19
C GLY A 38 3.56 18.96 -22.17
N THR A 39 3.74 18.69 -20.88
CA THR A 39 3.16 19.48 -19.77
C THR A 39 4.24 19.85 -18.74
N THR A 40 3.83 20.52 -17.67
CA THR A 40 4.67 20.77 -16.48
C THR A 40 3.92 20.25 -15.26
N LEU A 41 4.55 19.35 -14.52
CA LEU A 41 3.99 18.79 -13.31
C LEU A 41 4.59 19.47 -12.07
N HIS A 42 3.73 19.77 -11.11
CA HIS A 42 4.11 20.19 -9.77
C HIS A 42 4.49 18.95 -8.96
N VAL A 43 5.76 18.81 -8.58
CA VAL A 43 6.29 17.60 -7.97
C VAL A 43 6.94 17.91 -6.63
N ARG A 44 6.49 17.26 -5.58
CA ARG A 44 7.11 17.32 -4.25
C ARG A 44 8.09 16.16 -4.15
N VAL A 45 9.35 16.45 -3.80
CA VAL A 45 10.42 15.44 -3.69
C VAL A 45 11.11 15.58 -2.33
N GLY A 46 11.25 14.47 -1.60
CA GLY A 46 11.93 14.47 -0.30
C GLY A 46 12.42 13.09 0.11
N GLY A 47 13.27 13.06 1.14
CA GLY A 47 13.86 11.83 1.64
C GLY A 47 15.03 11.30 0.79
N THR A 48 15.54 10.12 1.18
CA THR A 48 16.68 9.45 0.50
C THR A 48 16.49 7.94 0.55
N GLY A 49 16.95 7.24 -0.49
CA GLY A 49 16.84 5.79 -0.61
C GLY A 49 16.14 5.36 -1.89
N PRO A 50 15.64 4.10 -1.98
CA PRO A 50 14.85 3.64 -3.11
C PRO A 50 13.65 4.56 -3.38
N ALA A 51 13.33 4.78 -4.66
CA ALA A 51 12.29 5.73 -5.03
C ALA A 51 10.88 5.15 -4.85
N VAL A 52 9.96 5.98 -4.38
CA VAL A 52 8.52 5.71 -4.32
C VAL A 52 7.77 6.88 -4.95
N VAL A 53 6.88 6.60 -5.90
CA VAL A 53 5.98 7.57 -6.52
C VAL A 53 4.59 7.42 -5.94
N LEU A 54 3.98 8.54 -5.51
CA LEU A 54 2.64 8.58 -4.92
C LEU A 54 1.69 9.36 -5.83
N LEU A 55 0.67 8.69 -6.39
CA LEU A 55 -0.27 9.22 -7.38
C LEU A 55 -1.66 9.35 -6.78
N HIS A 56 -2.17 10.57 -6.72
CA HIS A 56 -3.47 10.93 -6.13
C HIS A 56 -4.64 10.68 -7.08
N GLY A 57 -5.87 10.75 -6.54
CA GLY A 57 -7.11 10.58 -7.26
C GLY A 57 -7.87 11.85 -7.62
N PHE A 58 -9.12 11.65 -8.06
CA PHE A 58 -10.09 12.72 -8.24
C PHE A 58 -10.68 13.12 -6.89
N GLY A 59 -10.89 14.40 -6.67
CA GLY A 59 -11.33 14.94 -5.39
C GLY A 59 -10.19 15.24 -4.41
N ASP A 60 -8.97 14.81 -4.75
CA ASP A 60 -7.72 15.02 -4.02
C ASP A 60 -6.65 15.67 -4.90
N THR A 61 -5.50 15.92 -4.31
CA THR A 61 -4.24 16.27 -4.96
C THR A 61 -3.08 15.57 -4.28
N GLY A 62 -1.85 15.83 -4.68
CA GLY A 62 -0.68 15.30 -3.98
C GLY A 62 -0.68 15.58 -2.47
N ASP A 63 -1.45 16.53 -1.98
CA ASP A 63 -1.50 16.90 -0.57
C ASP A 63 -2.05 15.78 0.34
N MET A 64 -2.90 14.88 -0.18
CA MET A 64 -3.39 13.71 0.54
C MET A 64 -2.26 12.80 1.05
N TRP A 65 -1.14 12.81 0.35
CA TRP A 65 -0.03 11.90 0.62
C TRP A 65 0.93 12.36 1.73
N ALA A 66 0.75 13.57 2.28
CA ALA A 66 1.68 14.10 3.28
C ALA A 66 1.94 13.17 4.48
N PRO A 67 0.94 12.44 5.06
CA PRO A 67 1.20 11.50 6.14
C PRO A 67 2.06 10.30 5.72
N LEU A 68 1.81 9.74 4.53
CA LEU A 68 2.59 8.61 3.99
C LEU A 68 3.99 9.06 3.59
N ALA A 69 4.09 10.21 2.93
CA ALA A 69 5.35 10.80 2.51
C ALA A 69 6.28 11.06 3.72
N ALA A 70 5.74 11.59 4.81
CA ALA A 70 6.49 11.79 6.05
C ALA A 70 7.03 10.48 6.64
N SER A 71 6.22 9.40 6.59
CA SER A 71 6.62 8.08 7.06
C SER A 71 7.71 7.43 6.21
N LEU A 72 7.68 7.65 4.88
CA LEU A 72 8.58 7.00 3.94
C LEU A 72 9.92 7.74 3.80
N ALA A 73 9.96 9.07 4.03
CA ALA A 73 11.12 9.91 3.72
C ALA A 73 12.40 9.55 4.48
N ALA A 74 12.30 8.81 5.59
CA ALA A 74 13.47 8.34 6.33
C ALA A 74 14.26 7.25 5.58
N GLU A 75 13.60 6.48 4.72
CA GLU A 75 14.17 5.28 4.08
C GLU A 75 14.00 5.28 2.55
N HIS A 76 13.23 6.24 2.01
CA HIS A 76 12.89 6.32 0.58
C HIS A 76 13.05 7.74 0.04
N THR A 77 13.37 7.83 -1.23
CA THR A 77 13.16 9.05 -2.02
C THR A 77 11.70 9.07 -2.45
N VAL A 78 10.91 9.97 -1.86
CA VAL A 78 9.47 10.08 -2.10
C VAL A 78 9.20 11.15 -3.14
N ILE A 79 8.47 10.80 -4.20
CA ILE A 79 8.15 11.64 -5.35
C ILE A 79 6.63 11.74 -5.45
N VAL A 80 6.08 12.93 -5.31
CA VAL A 80 4.63 13.16 -5.27
C VAL A 80 4.25 14.21 -6.31
N PRO A 81 3.95 13.81 -7.53
CA PRO A 81 3.41 14.71 -8.54
C PRO A 81 1.93 15.00 -8.29
N ASP A 82 1.50 16.22 -8.55
CA ASP A 82 0.12 16.46 -8.92
C ASP A 82 -0.05 15.96 -10.36
N LEU A 83 -1.11 15.16 -10.61
CA LEU A 83 -1.36 14.61 -11.95
C LEU A 83 -1.63 15.72 -12.96
N ARG A 84 -1.47 15.42 -14.25
CA ARG A 84 -1.72 16.32 -15.38
C ARG A 84 -3.01 17.10 -15.20
N SER A 85 -2.93 18.43 -15.23
CA SER A 85 -4.04 19.40 -15.10
C SER A 85 -4.84 19.27 -13.78
N MET A 86 -4.24 18.69 -12.74
CA MET A 86 -4.82 18.61 -11.40
C MET A 86 -3.87 19.24 -10.39
N GLY A 87 -4.39 19.63 -9.21
CA GLY A 87 -3.63 20.31 -8.18
C GLY A 87 -2.97 21.58 -8.68
N LEU A 88 -1.65 21.67 -8.62
CA LEU A 88 -0.85 22.81 -9.10
C LEU A 88 -0.13 22.53 -10.43
N SER A 89 -0.37 21.37 -11.04
CA SER A 89 0.20 21.04 -12.35
C SER A 89 -0.43 21.85 -13.48
N ALA A 90 0.35 22.13 -14.53
CA ALA A 90 -0.09 22.94 -15.66
C ALA A 90 -1.27 22.30 -16.40
N VAL A 91 -2.26 23.13 -16.76
CA VAL A 91 -3.44 22.72 -17.51
C VAL A 91 -3.08 22.41 -18.97
N THR A 92 -3.64 21.31 -19.47
CA THR A 92 -3.53 20.87 -20.87
C THR A 92 -4.93 20.59 -21.43
N GLU A 93 -5.10 20.67 -22.74
CA GLU A 93 -6.36 20.36 -23.40
C GLU A 93 -6.59 18.86 -23.62
N HIS A 94 -5.50 18.04 -23.60
CA HIS A 94 -5.53 16.63 -24.00
C HIS A 94 -4.54 15.79 -23.18
N GLY A 95 -4.61 14.47 -23.37
CA GLY A 95 -3.63 13.52 -22.84
C GLY A 95 -4.04 12.92 -21.50
N PHE A 96 -5.35 12.80 -21.27
CA PHE A 96 -5.91 12.27 -20.02
C PHE A 96 -6.02 10.75 -19.98
N GLU A 97 -5.69 10.07 -21.09
CA GLU A 97 -5.54 8.62 -21.13
C GLU A 97 -4.44 8.17 -20.18
N LYS A 98 -4.68 7.10 -19.41
CA LYS A 98 -3.78 6.68 -18.34
C LYS A 98 -2.42 6.21 -18.88
N MET A 99 -2.40 5.63 -20.07
CA MET A 99 -1.13 5.29 -20.76
C MET A 99 -0.30 6.53 -21.14
N ASN A 100 -0.96 7.68 -21.42
CA ASN A 100 -0.26 8.94 -21.66
C ASN A 100 0.26 9.55 -20.36
N GLN A 101 -0.54 9.52 -19.27
CA GLN A 101 -0.10 9.99 -17.95
C GLN A 101 0.99 9.10 -17.35
N ALA A 102 1.00 7.80 -17.64
CA ALA A 102 2.13 6.92 -17.31
C ALA A 102 3.45 7.41 -17.93
N LYS A 103 3.40 8.00 -19.13
CA LYS A 103 4.57 8.61 -19.75
C LYS A 103 4.98 9.90 -19.03
N ASP A 104 4.04 10.70 -18.54
CA ASP A 104 4.36 11.86 -17.69
C ASP A 104 5.23 11.43 -16.50
N ILE A 105 4.81 10.38 -15.80
CA ILE A 105 5.54 9.84 -14.65
C ILE A 105 6.92 9.31 -15.06
N ALA A 106 7.02 8.61 -16.20
CA ALA A 106 8.30 8.12 -16.69
C ALA A 106 9.30 9.26 -16.95
N GLU A 107 8.85 10.36 -17.57
CA GLU A 107 9.71 11.53 -17.86
C GLU A 107 10.03 12.33 -16.57
N VAL A 108 9.14 12.35 -15.56
CA VAL A 108 9.49 12.87 -14.23
C VAL A 108 10.63 12.05 -13.61
N LEU A 109 10.54 10.72 -13.64
CA LEU A 109 11.59 9.83 -13.13
C LEU A 109 12.90 10.01 -13.91
N ASP A 110 12.86 10.21 -15.23
CA ASP A 110 14.03 10.48 -16.05
C ASP A 110 14.72 11.79 -15.65
N THR A 111 13.93 12.85 -15.43
CA THR A 111 14.44 14.15 -14.97
C THR A 111 15.10 14.06 -13.60
N LEU A 112 14.55 13.22 -12.72
CA LEU A 112 15.09 12.97 -11.38
C LEU A 112 16.19 11.90 -11.35
N HIS A 113 16.58 11.34 -12.50
CA HIS A 113 17.58 10.28 -12.65
C HIS A 113 17.21 9.00 -11.87
N VAL A 114 15.90 8.67 -11.81
CA VAL A 114 15.38 7.49 -11.14
C VAL A 114 15.10 6.40 -12.16
N ALA A 115 15.87 5.33 -12.11
CA ALA A 115 15.73 4.21 -13.04
C ALA A 115 14.50 3.34 -12.74
N ARG A 116 14.21 3.11 -11.46
CA ARG A 116 13.12 2.24 -10.97
C ARG A 116 12.49 2.84 -9.71
N ALA A 117 11.18 2.59 -9.53
CA ALA A 117 10.46 3.05 -8.35
C ALA A 117 9.36 2.05 -7.94
N ASP A 118 8.99 2.09 -6.68
CA ASP A 118 7.71 1.60 -6.21
C ASP A 118 6.62 2.61 -6.60
N ILE A 119 5.47 2.13 -7.07
CA ILE A 119 4.38 3.00 -7.53
C ILE A 119 3.16 2.76 -6.64
N VAL A 120 2.65 3.83 -6.06
CA VAL A 120 1.45 3.83 -5.20
C VAL A 120 0.41 4.72 -5.84
N GLY A 121 -0.79 4.21 -6.05
CA GLY A 121 -1.89 5.00 -6.63
C GLY A 121 -3.19 4.84 -5.86
N HIS A 122 -3.97 5.91 -5.82
CA HIS A 122 -5.33 5.97 -5.31
C HIS A 122 -6.27 6.52 -6.38
N ASP A 123 -7.46 5.97 -6.55
CA ASP A 123 -8.50 6.38 -7.50
C ASP A 123 -7.96 6.55 -8.94
N ILE A 124 -8.01 7.73 -9.56
CA ILE A 124 -7.41 7.98 -10.89
C ILE A 124 -5.90 7.66 -10.86
N GLY A 125 -5.20 8.01 -9.78
CA GLY A 125 -3.79 7.66 -9.60
C GLY A 125 -3.52 6.17 -9.60
N ASN A 126 -4.47 5.36 -9.11
CA ASN A 126 -4.46 3.91 -9.21
C ASN A 126 -4.42 3.43 -10.68
N MET A 127 -5.25 4.05 -11.52
CA MET A 127 -5.31 3.72 -12.95
C MET A 127 -4.04 4.14 -13.70
N VAL A 128 -3.45 5.28 -13.33
CA VAL A 128 -2.15 5.73 -13.86
C VAL A 128 -1.02 4.82 -13.39
N ALA A 129 -1.04 4.39 -12.12
CA ALA A 129 -0.08 3.44 -11.56
C ALA A 129 -0.12 2.09 -12.30
N PHE A 130 -1.31 1.57 -12.58
CA PHE A 130 -1.49 0.37 -13.39
C PHE A 130 -0.93 0.54 -14.81
N ALA A 131 -1.29 1.62 -15.49
CA ALA A 131 -0.79 1.93 -16.82
C ALA A 131 0.73 2.10 -16.86
N PHE A 132 1.33 2.66 -15.80
CA PHE A 132 2.79 2.75 -15.66
C PHE A 132 3.42 1.36 -15.52
N ALA A 133 2.88 0.51 -14.65
CA ALA A 133 3.38 -0.84 -14.44
C ALA A 133 3.28 -1.71 -15.71
N GLU A 134 2.21 -1.57 -16.48
CA GLU A 134 2.02 -2.27 -17.76
C GLU A 134 2.96 -1.76 -18.87
N ARG A 135 3.20 -0.46 -18.91
CA ARG A 135 4.04 0.16 -19.94
C ARG A 135 5.53 0.06 -19.66
N TYR A 136 5.91 0.09 -18.39
CA TYR A 136 7.29 0.13 -17.89
C TYR A 136 7.52 -0.91 -16.78
N PRO A 137 7.27 -2.21 -17.03
CA PRO A 137 7.37 -3.25 -15.99
C PRO A 137 8.78 -3.34 -15.40
N GLU A 138 9.81 -3.08 -16.20
CA GLU A 138 11.21 -3.08 -15.75
C GLU A 138 11.55 -1.90 -14.84
N ARG A 139 10.75 -0.84 -14.86
CA ARG A 139 10.90 0.35 -14.00
C ARG A 139 10.03 0.30 -12.74
N THR A 140 9.13 -0.67 -12.64
CA THR A 140 8.23 -0.85 -11.50
C THR A 140 8.76 -1.95 -10.57
N THR A 141 9.14 -1.58 -9.35
CA THR A 141 9.65 -2.55 -8.36
C THR A 141 8.50 -3.22 -7.63
N LYS A 142 7.54 -2.43 -7.16
CA LYS A 142 6.30 -2.86 -6.51
C LYS A 142 5.16 -1.94 -6.93
N LEU A 143 3.94 -2.44 -6.83
CA LEU A 143 2.73 -1.70 -7.19
C LEU A 143 1.74 -1.74 -6.02
N VAL A 144 1.27 -0.57 -5.58
CA VAL A 144 0.19 -0.45 -4.60
C VAL A 144 -1.03 0.16 -5.27
N MET A 145 -2.15 -0.57 -5.24
CA MET A 145 -3.40 -0.25 -5.90
C MET A 145 -4.48 -0.01 -4.85
N MET A 146 -4.99 1.24 -4.77
CA MET A 146 -5.89 1.64 -3.69
C MET A 146 -7.27 2.03 -4.21
N ASP A 147 -8.24 1.28 -3.80
CA ASP A 147 -9.70 1.51 -3.75
C ASP A 147 -10.34 2.10 -5.01
N ALA A 148 -9.85 1.76 -6.20
CA ALA A 148 -10.51 2.08 -7.46
C ALA A 148 -10.36 0.95 -8.48
N PRO A 149 -11.40 0.62 -9.24
CA PRO A 149 -11.31 -0.38 -10.29
C PRO A 149 -10.45 0.14 -11.45
N VAL A 150 -9.84 -0.77 -12.20
CA VAL A 150 -9.07 -0.41 -13.39
C VAL A 150 -9.95 -0.59 -14.63
N PRO A 151 -10.13 0.43 -15.48
CA PRO A 151 -10.94 0.32 -16.69
C PRO A 151 -10.57 -0.89 -17.54
N GLY A 152 -11.55 -1.78 -17.81
CA GLY A 152 -11.38 -2.96 -18.64
C GLY A 152 -10.68 -4.16 -17.98
N VAL A 153 -10.32 -4.08 -16.69
CA VAL A 153 -9.74 -5.20 -15.93
C VAL A 153 -10.79 -5.84 -15.02
N GLY A 154 -10.84 -7.17 -15.00
CA GLY A 154 -11.81 -7.93 -14.21
C GLY A 154 -13.27 -7.67 -14.64
N PRO A 155 -14.23 -7.61 -13.72
CA PRO A 155 -15.66 -7.48 -14.02
C PRO A 155 -16.06 -6.01 -14.30
N TRP A 156 -15.30 -5.30 -15.13
CA TRP A 156 -15.49 -3.88 -15.41
C TRP A 156 -16.93 -3.54 -15.87
N ASP A 157 -17.49 -4.34 -16.77
CA ASP A 157 -18.84 -4.11 -17.30
C ASP A 157 -19.93 -4.27 -16.24
N ASP A 158 -19.69 -5.08 -15.22
CA ASP A 158 -20.60 -5.22 -14.06
C ASP A 158 -20.43 -4.07 -13.08
N ILE A 159 -19.21 -3.61 -12.86
CA ILE A 159 -18.91 -2.43 -12.03
C ILE A 159 -19.63 -1.20 -12.57
N LEU A 160 -19.62 -1.00 -13.90
CA LEU A 160 -20.28 0.13 -14.54
C LEU A 160 -21.80 0.16 -14.40
N LYS A 161 -22.43 -0.94 -13.94
CA LYS A 161 -23.88 -0.99 -13.66
C LYS A 161 -24.24 -0.31 -12.34
N SER A 162 -23.26 -0.03 -11.49
CA SER A 162 -23.51 0.65 -10.22
C SER A 162 -24.02 2.07 -10.44
N PRO A 163 -25.17 2.44 -9.87
CA PRO A 163 -25.71 3.79 -9.99
C PRO A 163 -24.83 4.84 -9.30
N LEU A 164 -23.94 4.44 -8.37
CA LEU A 164 -23.00 5.33 -7.71
C LEU A 164 -21.93 5.89 -8.67
N LEU A 165 -21.68 5.18 -9.77
CA LEU A 165 -20.62 5.52 -10.75
C LEU A 165 -21.13 6.36 -11.94
N TRP A 166 -22.29 7.03 -11.81
CA TRP A 166 -22.84 7.88 -12.88
C TRP A 166 -21.85 8.98 -13.32
N HIS A 167 -20.98 9.42 -12.43
CA HIS A 167 -19.96 10.44 -12.70
C HIS A 167 -18.94 10.02 -13.73
N PHE A 168 -18.73 8.74 -13.98
CA PHE A 168 -17.86 8.24 -15.06
C PHE A 168 -18.36 8.68 -16.45
N ARG A 169 -19.62 9.06 -16.57
CA ARG A 169 -20.25 9.57 -17.81
C ARG A 169 -20.74 10.99 -17.68
N PHE A 170 -20.45 11.66 -16.57
CA PHE A 170 -20.84 13.04 -16.31
C PHE A 170 -19.69 13.96 -16.73
N GLY A 171 -19.83 14.58 -17.91
CA GLY A 171 -18.83 15.48 -18.49
C GLY A 171 -19.33 16.17 -19.73
N GLY A 172 -18.47 16.98 -20.33
CA GLY A 172 -18.79 17.81 -21.49
C GLY A 172 -19.23 19.23 -21.14
N VAL A 173 -19.32 20.10 -22.13
CA VAL A 173 -19.47 21.55 -22.00
C VAL A 173 -20.62 21.98 -21.09
N ASP A 174 -21.77 21.32 -21.20
CA ASP A 174 -22.94 21.71 -20.37
C ASP A 174 -22.79 21.26 -18.93
N MET A 175 -22.15 20.11 -18.66
CA MET A 175 -21.87 19.66 -17.31
C MET A 175 -20.83 20.55 -16.63
N GLU A 176 -19.81 20.98 -17.35
CA GLU A 176 -18.84 21.96 -16.88
C GLU A 176 -19.52 23.28 -16.50
N ARG A 177 -20.46 23.78 -17.32
CA ARG A 177 -21.25 24.98 -17.03
C ARG A 177 -22.15 24.82 -15.81
N LEU A 178 -22.71 23.62 -15.58
CA LEU A 178 -23.52 23.33 -14.39
C LEU A 178 -22.69 23.36 -13.11
N VAL A 179 -21.44 22.90 -13.16
CA VAL A 179 -20.54 22.81 -12.01
C VAL A 179 -19.78 24.12 -11.77
N ALA A 180 -19.52 24.92 -12.80
CA ALA A 180 -18.75 26.15 -12.70
C ALA A 180 -19.28 27.08 -11.58
N GLY A 181 -18.41 27.41 -10.62
CA GLY A 181 -18.73 28.16 -9.39
C GLY A 181 -19.49 27.35 -8.34
N ARG A 182 -19.60 26.03 -8.53
CA ARG A 182 -20.24 25.06 -7.62
C ARG A 182 -19.39 23.82 -7.41
N GLU A 183 -18.09 23.91 -7.68
CA GLU A 183 -17.13 22.80 -7.57
C GLU A 183 -17.19 22.17 -6.20
N HIS A 184 -17.30 22.97 -5.15
CA HIS A 184 -17.47 22.51 -3.77
C HIS A 184 -18.72 21.61 -3.62
N ILE A 185 -19.87 22.01 -4.18
CA ILE A 185 -21.11 21.22 -4.11
C ILE A 185 -20.94 19.89 -4.85
N TYR A 186 -20.28 19.93 -6.02
CA TYR A 186 -20.04 18.73 -6.81
C TYR A 186 -19.08 17.75 -6.12
N LEU A 187 -18.00 18.27 -5.52
CA LEU A 187 -17.02 17.47 -4.82
C LEU A 187 -17.52 16.93 -3.47
N ASP A 188 -18.36 17.71 -2.75
CA ASP A 188 -18.99 17.26 -1.50
C ASP A 188 -19.75 15.95 -1.66
N ARG A 189 -20.35 15.71 -2.83
CA ARG A 189 -21.00 14.43 -3.12
C ARG A 189 -20.03 13.26 -2.96
N PHE A 190 -18.81 13.37 -3.48
CA PHE A 190 -17.82 12.29 -3.42
C PHE A 190 -17.36 12.06 -1.99
N TRP A 191 -17.07 13.13 -1.26
CA TRP A 191 -16.65 13.04 0.14
C TRP A 191 -17.76 12.56 1.06
N ASN A 192 -19.02 12.79 0.71
CA ASN A 192 -20.16 12.34 1.51
C ASN A 192 -20.60 10.90 1.17
N GLU A 193 -20.66 10.54 -0.12
CA GLU A 193 -21.23 9.27 -0.55
C GLU A 193 -20.23 8.12 -0.57
N PHE A 194 -18.93 8.40 -0.74
CA PHE A 194 -17.91 7.36 -0.81
C PHE A 194 -17.11 7.19 0.50
N ALA A 195 -17.30 8.03 1.50
CA ALA A 195 -16.74 7.84 2.83
C ALA A 195 -17.58 6.87 3.68
N ALA A 196 -16.93 6.10 4.54
CA ALA A 196 -17.62 5.41 5.63
C ALA A 196 -18.05 6.40 6.73
N ASP A 197 -17.21 7.40 6.99
CA ASP A 197 -17.47 8.51 7.91
C ASP A 197 -17.13 9.84 7.25
N PRO A 198 -18.12 10.54 6.62
CA PRO A 198 -17.89 11.82 5.97
C PRO A 198 -17.35 12.94 6.88
N SER A 199 -17.45 12.79 8.21
CA SER A 199 -16.91 13.76 9.16
C SER A 199 -15.38 13.77 9.22
N LYS A 200 -14.72 12.76 8.67
CA LYS A 200 -13.26 12.68 8.54
C LYS A 200 -12.71 13.66 7.50
N PHE A 201 -13.55 14.07 6.54
CA PHE A 201 -13.27 15.20 5.67
C PHE A 201 -13.74 16.50 6.33
N ASP A 202 -12.85 17.18 7.02
CA ASP A 202 -13.20 18.46 7.66
C ASP A 202 -13.44 19.58 6.64
N ALA A 203 -14.11 20.65 7.08
CA ALA A 203 -14.49 21.77 6.21
C ALA A 203 -13.28 22.49 5.57
N ALA A 204 -12.13 22.52 6.25
CA ALA A 204 -10.94 23.15 5.72
C ALA A 204 -10.30 22.32 4.60
N SER A 205 -10.26 20.98 4.74
CA SER A 205 -9.80 20.07 3.68
C SER A 205 -10.71 20.15 2.45
N ARG A 206 -12.03 20.14 2.65
CA ARG A 206 -13.01 20.29 1.56
C ARG A 206 -12.84 21.62 0.82
N ALA A 207 -12.68 22.72 1.54
CA ALA A 207 -12.44 24.03 0.95
C ALA A 207 -11.15 24.05 0.12
N HIS A 208 -10.05 23.51 0.68
CA HIS A 208 -8.75 23.45 0.01
C HIS A 208 -8.83 22.73 -1.35
N TYR A 209 -9.36 21.50 -1.36
CA TYR A 209 -9.48 20.77 -2.62
C TYR A 209 -10.45 21.43 -3.60
N ALA A 210 -11.59 21.94 -3.11
CA ALA A 210 -12.54 22.63 -3.96
C ALA A 210 -11.96 23.91 -4.61
N GLU A 211 -11.12 24.65 -3.89
CA GLU A 211 -10.41 25.82 -4.42
C GLU A 211 -9.45 25.42 -5.55
N LEU A 212 -8.71 24.32 -5.40
CA LEU A 212 -7.82 23.82 -6.45
C LEU A 212 -8.58 23.38 -7.70
N TYR A 213 -9.71 22.68 -7.53
CA TYR A 213 -10.56 22.27 -8.66
C TYR A 213 -11.31 23.44 -9.31
N ALA A 214 -11.56 24.53 -8.58
CA ALA A 214 -12.17 25.75 -9.11
C ALA A 214 -11.20 26.61 -9.94
N MET A 215 -9.90 26.29 -9.94
CA MET A 215 -8.94 26.98 -10.80
C MET A 215 -9.28 26.77 -12.28
N PRO A 216 -9.03 27.75 -13.15
CA PRO A 216 -9.38 27.65 -14.56
C PRO A 216 -8.84 26.39 -15.24
N GLY A 217 -9.73 25.58 -15.82
CA GLY A 217 -9.39 24.35 -16.55
C GLY A 217 -9.26 23.08 -15.69
N HIS A 218 -9.19 23.17 -14.36
CA HIS A 218 -8.98 21.99 -13.50
C HIS A 218 -10.21 21.10 -13.43
N MET A 219 -11.42 21.64 -13.33
CA MET A 219 -12.64 20.81 -13.36
C MET A 219 -12.88 20.21 -14.74
N HIS A 220 -12.53 20.91 -15.84
CA HIS A 220 -12.52 20.34 -17.18
C HIS A 220 -11.61 19.10 -17.23
N ALA A 221 -10.40 19.22 -16.71
CA ALA A 221 -9.46 18.10 -16.61
C ALA A 221 -10.02 16.95 -15.78
N GLY A 222 -10.66 17.25 -14.65
CA GLY A 222 -11.34 16.25 -13.81
C GLY A 222 -12.35 15.42 -14.61
N PHE A 223 -13.22 16.07 -15.41
CA PHE A 223 -14.18 15.38 -16.28
C PHE A 223 -13.48 14.62 -17.41
N ALA A 224 -12.42 15.17 -17.98
CA ALA A 224 -11.65 14.53 -19.04
C ALA A 224 -10.94 13.25 -18.58
N GLN A 225 -10.60 13.13 -17.29
CA GLN A 225 -10.07 11.88 -16.70
C GLN A 225 -11.06 10.72 -16.88
N PHE A 226 -12.35 10.96 -16.62
CA PHE A 226 -13.40 9.95 -16.76
C PHE A 226 -13.76 9.74 -18.24
N ALA A 227 -13.77 10.78 -19.07
CA ALA A 227 -14.05 10.68 -20.50
C ALA A 227 -13.01 9.82 -21.24
N ALA A 228 -11.79 9.67 -20.70
CA ALA A 228 -10.74 8.83 -21.26
C ALA A 228 -10.97 7.32 -21.04
N PHE A 229 -11.90 6.90 -20.18
CA PHE A 229 -12.07 5.49 -19.77
C PHE A 229 -12.36 4.54 -20.91
N ASP A 230 -13.12 4.94 -21.94
CA ASP A 230 -13.38 4.08 -23.10
C ASP A 230 -12.08 3.73 -23.85
N ARG A 231 -11.13 4.67 -23.91
CA ARG A 231 -9.80 4.43 -24.47
C ARG A 231 -8.96 3.59 -23.52
N ASP A 232 -8.97 3.90 -22.23
CA ASP A 232 -8.23 3.16 -21.20
C ASP A 232 -8.64 1.68 -21.16
N VAL A 233 -9.94 1.36 -21.35
CA VAL A 233 -10.44 -0.02 -21.46
C VAL A 233 -9.74 -0.77 -22.59
N LEU A 234 -9.59 -0.16 -23.76
CA LEU A 234 -8.94 -0.80 -24.92
C LEU A 234 -7.44 -1.01 -24.67
N ASP A 235 -6.79 0.00 -24.11
CA ASP A 235 -5.37 -0.03 -23.82
C ASP A 235 -5.06 -1.09 -22.74
N ASN A 236 -5.84 -1.13 -21.66
CA ASN A 236 -5.66 -2.08 -20.56
C ASN A 236 -5.97 -3.52 -20.97
N LYS A 237 -7.06 -3.76 -21.74
CA LYS A 237 -7.34 -5.10 -22.30
C LYS A 237 -6.21 -5.59 -23.18
N THR A 238 -5.62 -4.69 -23.98
CA THR A 238 -4.47 -5.00 -24.82
C THR A 238 -3.22 -5.33 -24.00
N ALA A 239 -2.97 -4.57 -22.92
CA ALA A 239 -1.83 -4.78 -22.04
C ALA A 239 -1.93 -6.12 -21.29
N VAL A 240 -3.05 -6.38 -20.63
CA VAL A 240 -3.31 -7.66 -19.93
C VAL A 240 -3.27 -8.87 -20.89
N GLY A 241 -3.70 -8.68 -22.14
CA GLY A 241 -3.61 -9.71 -23.19
C GLY A 241 -2.18 -10.10 -23.59
N ARG A 242 -1.17 -9.27 -23.29
CA ARG A 242 0.26 -9.58 -23.51
C ARG A 242 0.89 -10.41 -22.39
N GLY A 243 0.32 -10.35 -21.19
CA GLY A 243 0.80 -11.06 -20.00
C GLY A 243 0.36 -10.36 -18.73
N ARG A 244 0.60 -10.99 -17.61
CA ARG A 244 0.23 -10.46 -16.29
C ARG A 244 1.43 -9.78 -15.63
N LEU A 245 1.17 -8.81 -14.79
CA LEU A 245 2.18 -8.12 -14.00
C LEU A 245 2.90 -9.12 -13.08
N GLN A 246 4.22 -9.12 -13.11
CA GLN A 246 5.06 -10.05 -12.36
C GLN A 246 5.62 -9.46 -11.06
N MET A 247 5.67 -8.11 -10.97
CA MET A 247 6.09 -7.47 -9.72
C MET A 247 5.05 -7.71 -8.60
N PRO A 248 5.47 -7.65 -7.32
CA PRO A 248 4.54 -7.71 -6.20
C PRO A 248 3.50 -6.58 -6.27
N VAL A 249 2.23 -6.94 -6.05
CA VAL A 249 1.09 -6.00 -6.03
C VAL A 249 0.42 -6.04 -4.66
N LEU A 250 0.23 -4.89 -4.03
CA LEU A 250 -0.65 -4.73 -2.88
C LEU A 250 -1.97 -4.13 -3.35
N ALA A 251 -3.06 -4.84 -3.12
CA ALA A 251 -4.42 -4.36 -3.38
C ALA A 251 -5.07 -3.96 -2.05
N VAL A 252 -5.35 -2.67 -1.88
CA VAL A 252 -5.91 -2.09 -0.66
C VAL A 252 -7.32 -1.58 -0.94
N GLY A 253 -8.29 -1.93 -0.12
CA GLY A 253 -9.66 -1.41 -0.21
C GLY A 253 -10.24 -1.10 1.15
N GLY A 254 -11.09 -0.07 1.26
CA GLY A 254 -11.89 0.21 2.44
C GLY A 254 -13.03 -0.79 2.57
N ASP A 255 -13.34 -1.26 3.79
CA ASP A 255 -14.39 -2.26 4.03
C ASP A 255 -15.81 -1.74 3.69
N HIS A 256 -15.99 -0.43 3.66
CA HIS A 256 -17.21 0.25 3.21
C HIS A 256 -17.15 0.71 1.73
N SER A 257 -16.14 0.28 0.97
CA SER A 257 -15.97 0.56 -0.45
C SER A 257 -15.63 -0.74 -1.21
N LEU A 258 -14.52 -0.79 -1.93
CA LEU A 258 -14.14 -1.98 -2.71
C LEU A 258 -13.63 -3.15 -1.85
N GLY A 259 -13.08 -2.90 -0.68
CA GLY A 259 -12.63 -3.94 0.25
C GLY A 259 -11.79 -5.03 -0.43
N SER A 260 -12.19 -6.28 -0.26
CA SER A 260 -11.53 -7.44 -0.89
C SER A 260 -11.69 -7.49 -2.42
N THR A 261 -12.64 -6.74 -2.99
CA THR A 261 -12.86 -6.66 -4.44
C THR A 261 -11.64 -6.10 -5.17
N MET A 262 -10.87 -5.22 -4.51
CA MET A 262 -9.60 -4.73 -5.09
C MET A 262 -8.64 -5.87 -5.45
N ALA A 263 -8.43 -6.81 -4.53
CA ALA A 263 -7.57 -7.95 -4.80
C ALA A 263 -8.18 -8.89 -5.84
N TYR A 264 -9.50 -9.07 -5.83
CA TYR A 264 -10.19 -9.85 -6.84
C TYR A 264 -9.96 -9.26 -8.25
N ILE A 265 -10.12 -7.94 -8.43
CA ILE A 265 -9.87 -7.26 -9.69
C ILE A 265 -8.40 -7.44 -10.12
N MET A 266 -7.45 -7.19 -9.22
CA MET A 266 -6.03 -7.24 -9.56
C MET A 266 -5.55 -8.65 -9.94
N ARG A 267 -6.19 -9.71 -9.44
CA ARG A 267 -5.88 -11.09 -9.84
C ARG A 267 -6.20 -11.41 -11.30
N PHE A 268 -6.92 -10.57 -12.03
CA PHE A 268 -7.07 -10.69 -13.48
C PHE A 268 -5.84 -10.19 -14.24
N ALA A 269 -5.04 -9.31 -13.64
CA ALA A 269 -3.93 -8.64 -14.30
C ALA A 269 -2.55 -8.87 -13.65
N ALA A 270 -2.46 -9.49 -12.47
CA ALA A 270 -1.21 -9.72 -11.74
C ALA A 270 -1.16 -11.11 -11.12
N ASP A 271 0.05 -11.68 -11.03
CA ASP A 271 0.26 -13.03 -10.47
C ASP A 271 0.49 -13.01 -8.95
N ASN A 272 1.14 -11.97 -8.44
CA ASN A 272 1.51 -11.84 -7.04
C ASN A 272 0.72 -10.71 -6.37
N VAL A 273 -0.49 -11.01 -5.88
CA VAL A 273 -1.42 -10.02 -5.29
C VAL A 273 -1.63 -10.30 -3.80
N ARG A 274 -1.09 -9.43 -2.96
CA ARG A 274 -1.41 -9.35 -1.53
C ARG A 274 -2.65 -8.48 -1.34
N GLN A 275 -3.57 -8.92 -0.48
CA GLN A 275 -4.79 -8.20 -0.12
C GLN A 275 -4.66 -7.55 1.24
N VAL A 276 -5.12 -6.30 1.35
CA VAL A 276 -5.39 -5.63 2.63
C VAL A 276 -6.75 -4.96 2.56
N VAL A 277 -7.55 -5.11 3.60
CA VAL A 277 -8.82 -4.39 3.79
C VAL A 277 -8.66 -3.49 5.01
N ILE A 278 -8.89 -2.20 4.81
CA ILE A 278 -8.85 -1.20 5.88
C ILE A 278 -10.24 -1.11 6.49
N THR A 279 -10.34 -1.43 7.76
CA THR A 279 -11.61 -1.40 8.50
C THR A 279 -12.03 0.04 8.84
N GLU A 280 -13.35 0.25 8.94
CA GLU A 280 -13.96 1.57 9.21
C GLU A 280 -13.51 2.63 8.20
N SER A 281 -13.36 2.24 6.93
CA SER A 281 -12.96 3.11 5.84
C SER A 281 -13.81 2.89 4.59
N GLY A 282 -14.22 3.98 3.97
CA GLY A 282 -14.73 4.00 2.62
C GLY A 282 -13.61 4.15 1.60
N HIS A 283 -13.86 4.94 0.57
CA HIS A 283 -12.93 5.21 -0.51
C HIS A 283 -11.70 6.05 -0.09
N TRP A 284 -11.86 6.91 0.91
CA TRP A 284 -10.89 7.93 1.31
C TRP A 284 -9.97 7.41 2.42
N LEU A 285 -9.20 6.36 2.11
CA LEU A 285 -8.42 5.62 3.11
C LEU A 285 -7.40 6.48 3.86
N MET A 286 -6.82 7.49 3.20
CA MET A 286 -5.82 8.36 3.81
C MET A 286 -6.43 9.39 4.77
N GLU A 287 -7.68 9.78 4.56
CA GLU A 287 -8.44 10.71 5.39
C GLU A 287 -9.16 9.98 6.52
N GLU A 288 -9.76 8.84 6.22
CA GLU A 288 -10.58 8.11 7.18
C GLU A 288 -9.73 7.28 8.14
N GLN A 289 -8.72 6.55 7.63
CA GLN A 289 -7.88 5.65 8.41
C GLN A 289 -6.38 5.81 8.08
N PRO A 290 -5.79 7.03 8.22
CA PRO A 290 -4.43 7.32 7.80
C PRO A 290 -3.38 6.40 8.46
N LYS A 291 -3.54 6.08 9.74
CA LYS A 291 -2.57 5.24 10.46
C LYS A 291 -2.52 3.82 9.93
N ALA A 292 -3.69 3.20 9.74
CA ALA A 292 -3.79 1.81 9.25
C ALA A 292 -3.32 1.74 7.79
N THR A 293 -3.73 2.70 6.97
CA THR A 293 -3.35 2.78 5.55
C THR A 293 -1.85 2.97 5.38
N VAL A 294 -1.24 3.92 6.10
CA VAL A 294 0.20 4.15 6.10
C VAL A 294 0.95 2.89 6.55
N ALA A 295 0.52 2.25 7.65
CA ALA A 295 1.17 1.05 8.15
C ALA A 295 1.14 -0.09 7.12
N ALA A 296 0.01 -0.33 6.47
CA ALA A 296 -0.14 -1.37 5.46
C ALA A 296 0.77 -1.15 4.23
N ILE A 297 0.86 0.10 3.76
CA ILE A 297 1.70 0.46 2.61
C ILE A 297 3.19 0.36 2.98
N VAL A 298 3.61 0.94 4.10
CA VAL A 298 5.02 0.92 4.56
C VAL A 298 5.48 -0.52 4.77
N ASP A 299 4.65 -1.36 5.41
CA ASP A 299 4.94 -2.77 5.60
C ASP A 299 5.17 -3.51 4.27
N PHE A 300 4.31 -3.27 3.28
CA PHE A 300 4.46 -3.87 1.95
C PHE A 300 5.70 -3.35 1.20
N LEU A 301 5.98 -2.05 1.27
CA LEU A 301 7.14 -1.47 0.59
C LEU A 301 8.46 -1.95 1.22
N ARG A 302 8.49 -2.19 2.52
CA ARG A 302 9.64 -2.78 3.21
C ARG A 302 9.80 -4.27 2.92
N ALA A 303 8.70 -5.02 2.74
CA ALA A 303 8.76 -6.45 2.44
C ALA A 303 9.51 -6.69 1.11
N GLY A 304 10.52 -7.54 1.11
CA GLY A 304 11.31 -7.88 -0.10
C GLY A 304 12.26 -6.80 -0.61
N SER A 305 12.41 -5.65 0.07
CA SER A 305 13.58 -4.80 -0.12
C SER A 305 14.82 -5.61 0.23
N SER A 306 15.89 -5.55 -0.59
CA SER A 306 17.19 -6.14 -0.24
C SER A 306 17.46 -5.86 1.23
N MET A 307 17.89 -6.87 1.98
CA MET A 307 18.16 -6.70 3.42
C MET A 307 18.91 -5.38 3.64
N GLY A 308 18.18 -4.35 4.07
CA GLY A 308 18.76 -3.07 4.45
C GLY A 308 19.76 -3.33 5.58
N SER A 309 20.79 -2.52 5.68
CA SER A 309 21.72 -2.60 6.80
C SER A 309 20.91 -2.45 8.10
N ARG A 310 20.69 -3.55 8.79
CA ARG A 310 19.99 -3.61 10.07
C ARG A 310 20.89 -4.29 11.09
N THR A 311 21.11 -3.63 12.20
CA THR A 311 21.78 -4.21 13.36
C THR A 311 20.74 -4.31 14.49
N LEU A 312 20.56 -5.47 15.05
CA LEU A 312 19.69 -5.69 16.21
C LEU A 312 20.52 -6.28 17.34
N GLY A 313 20.59 -5.57 18.44
CA GLY A 313 21.11 -6.12 19.68
C GLY A 313 20.11 -7.11 20.31
N VAL A 314 20.57 -7.92 21.29
CA VAL A 314 19.74 -8.94 21.96
C VAL A 314 18.50 -8.32 22.61
N ALA A 315 18.62 -7.12 23.20
CA ALA A 315 17.48 -6.41 23.78
C ALA A 315 16.45 -6.02 22.73
N GLU A 316 16.90 -5.48 21.58
CA GLU A 316 16.03 -5.07 20.47
C GLU A 316 15.32 -6.26 19.82
N ILE A 317 15.98 -7.43 19.72
CA ILE A 317 15.32 -8.68 19.30
C ILE A 317 14.23 -9.08 20.29
N GLY A 318 14.49 -8.89 21.60
CA GLY A 318 13.52 -9.16 22.67
C GLY A 318 12.25 -8.32 22.58
N ASP A 319 12.35 -7.12 22.04
CA ASP A 319 11.24 -6.14 21.88
C ASP A 319 10.45 -6.32 20.55
N LEU A 320 10.90 -7.19 19.66
CA LEU A 320 10.17 -7.45 18.41
C LEU A 320 8.81 -8.11 18.69
N ALA A 321 7.84 -7.77 17.85
CA ALA A 321 6.53 -8.40 17.89
C ALA A 321 6.66 -9.92 17.70
N ARG A 322 5.95 -10.67 18.55
CA ARG A 322 5.92 -12.13 18.53
C ARG A 322 4.59 -12.60 17.95
N SER A 323 4.66 -13.52 17.02
CA SER A 323 3.48 -14.23 16.51
C SER A 323 3.53 -15.69 16.95
N SER A 324 2.37 -16.26 17.26
CA SER A 324 2.22 -17.72 17.35
C SER A 324 1.96 -18.28 15.95
N ALA A 325 1.88 -19.60 15.83
CA ALA A 325 1.66 -20.36 14.59
C ALA A 325 1.21 -19.57 13.36
N GLY A 326 2.08 -19.37 12.39
CA GLY A 326 1.84 -18.60 11.16
C GLY A 326 2.69 -19.10 10.01
N VAL A 327 2.68 -18.37 8.89
CA VAL A 327 3.51 -18.67 7.73
C VAL A 327 4.99 -18.68 8.11
N GLY A 328 5.69 -19.73 7.71
CA GLY A 328 7.11 -19.90 8.04
C GLY A 328 7.37 -20.62 9.37
N THR A 329 6.33 -20.96 10.13
CA THR A 329 6.44 -21.77 11.37
C THR A 329 5.94 -23.18 11.11
N SER A 330 6.19 -24.09 12.08
CA SER A 330 5.64 -25.45 12.05
C SER A 330 4.12 -25.54 12.27
N GLY A 331 3.44 -24.42 12.48
CA GLY A 331 2.00 -24.41 12.76
C GLY A 331 1.60 -24.91 14.17
N VAL A 332 2.56 -25.23 15.02
CA VAL A 332 2.33 -25.78 16.37
C VAL A 332 2.07 -24.61 17.34
N GLY A 333 0.99 -24.74 18.11
CA GLY A 333 0.65 -23.76 19.18
C GLY A 333 1.72 -23.67 20.26
N GLY A 334 1.96 -22.47 20.77
CA GLY A 334 2.97 -22.20 21.82
C GLY A 334 4.34 -21.81 21.28
N ILE A 335 4.70 -22.17 20.04
CA ILE A 335 5.91 -21.68 19.38
C ILE A 335 5.75 -20.18 19.09
N GLN A 336 6.74 -19.40 19.50
CA GLN A 336 6.80 -17.96 19.23
C GLN A 336 7.75 -17.68 18.08
N THR A 337 7.28 -16.94 17.09
CA THR A 337 8.07 -16.51 15.94
C THR A 337 8.33 -15.01 16.00
N MET A 338 9.58 -14.61 15.79
CA MET A 338 10.00 -13.22 15.61
C MET A 338 10.60 -13.06 14.22
N VAL A 339 10.11 -12.14 13.44
CA VAL A 339 10.68 -11.81 12.13
C VAL A 339 11.83 -10.85 12.33
N LEU A 340 13.04 -11.31 12.06
CA LEU A 340 14.27 -10.51 12.16
C LEU A 340 14.50 -9.68 10.89
N SER A 341 14.16 -10.24 9.73
CA SER A 341 14.30 -9.57 8.44
C SER A 341 13.39 -10.22 7.40
N GLY A 342 12.90 -9.46 6.42
CA GLY A 342 12.02 -9.95 5.36
C GLY A 342 10.63 -10.33 5.86
N ASP A 343 9.90 -11.09 5.04
CA ASP A 343 8.59 -11.64 5.37
C ASP A 343 8.50 -13.08 4.81
N PRO A 344 8.36 -14.10 5.64
CA PRO A 344 8.26 -15.50 5.16
C PRO A 344 7.03 -15.76 4.29
N ALA A 345 6.00 -14.91 4.34
CA ALA A 345 4.81 -15.03 3.48
C ALA A 345 4.99 -14.45 2.08
N GLN A 346 6.09 -13.70 1.83
CA GLN A 346 6.35 -12.99 0.58
C GLN A 346 7.54 -13.58 -0.16
N ALA A 347 7.61 -13.33 -1.48
CA ALA A 347 8.77 -13.66 -2.28
C ALA A 347 9.99 -12.83 -1.84
N GLY A 348 11.11 -13.49 -1.57
CA GLY A 348 12.36 -12.86 -1.17
C GLY A 348 13.02 -13.51 0.04
N PRO A 349 14.23 -13.07 0.40
CA PRO A 349 14.93 -13.61 1.56
C PRO A 349 14.24 -13.19 2.86
N TYR A 350 14.16 -14.11 3.80
CA TYR A 350 13.70 -13.84 5.16
C TYR A 350 14.61 -14.47 6.21
N ALA A 351 14.54 -13.92 7.43
CA ALA A 351 15.17 -14.46 8.61
C ALA A 351 14.20 -14.36 9.80
N ILE A 352 14.04 -15.47 10.51
CA ILE A 352 13.17 -15.57 11.68
C ILE A 352 13.90 -16.22 12.85
N GLU A 353 13.47 -15.90 14.06
CA GLU A 353 13.83 -16.64 15.28
C GLU A 353 12.59 -17.35 15.80
N LEU A 354 12.70 -18.64 16.06
CA LEU A 354 11.66 -19.44 16.71
C LEU A 354 12.06 -19.70 18.15
N LYS A 355 11.15 -19.46 19.09
CA LYS A 355 11.25 -19.92 20.49
C LYS A 355 10.26 -21.03 20.72
N ILE A 356 10.78 -22.23 20.95
CA ILE A 356 10.02 -23.46 21.10
C ILE A 356 10.01 -23.83 22.58
N PRO A 357 8.83 -23.95 23.22
CA PRO A 357 8.74 -24.38 24.62
C PRO A 357 9.33 -25.78 24.85
N ALA A 358 9.69 -26.09 26.08
CA ALA A 358 10.01 -27.46 26.50
C ALA A 358 8.85 -28.42 26.21
N HIS A 359 9.13 -29.70 26.01
CA HIS A 359 8.17 -30.79 25.77
C HIS A 359 7.25 -30.52 24.54
N THR A 360 7.77 -29.82 23.52
CA THR A 360 7.05 -29.58 22.27
C THR A 360 7.43 -30.61 21.23
N HIS A 361 6.43 -31.29 20.65
CA HIS A 361 6.60 -32.17 19.51
C HIS A 361 6.05 -31.51 18.24
N ILE A 362 6.82 -31.53 17.17
CA ILE A 362 6.46 -31.06 15.85
C ILE A 362 6.37 -32.29 14.94
N ALA A 363 5.16 -32.61 14.50
CA ALA A 363 4.89 -33.73 13.61
C ALA A 363 5.64 -33.56 12.27
N ALA A 364 5.77 -34.67 11.53
CA ALA A 364 6.41 -34.63 10.23
C ALA A 364 5.67 -33.64 9.29
N HIS A 365 6.42 -32.72 8.72
CA HIS A 365 5.94 -31.68 7.83
C HIS A 365 7.02 -31.25 6.85
N SER A 366 6.63 -30.56 5.80
CA SER A 366 7.54 -30.00 4.80
C SER A 366 7.21 -28.55 4.50
N HIS A 367 8.15 -27.88 3.88
CA HIS A 367 8.00 -26.50 3.42
C HIS A 367 8.30 -26.39 1.93
N ARG A 368 7.66 -25.46 1.23
CA ARG A 368 7.88 -25.26 -0.21
C ARG A 368 9.24 -24.63 -0.56
N ASP A 369 9.88 -23.97 0.40
CA ASP A 369 11.16 -23.27 0.24
C ASP A 369 12.32 -24.04 0.89
N ASN A 370 13.53 -23.78 0.42
CA ASN A 370 14.75 -24.26 1.08
C ASN A 370 15.09 -23.37 2.26
N ARG A 371 15.36 -23.97 3.41
CA ARG A 371 15.72 -23.26 4.63
C ARG A 371 17.07 -23.71 5.17
N LEU A 372 17.76 -22.76 5.79
CA LEU A 372 18.98 -22.96 6.55
C LEU A 372 18.69 -22.60 8.01
N ALA A 373 19.10 -23.42 8.93
CA ALA A 373 18.80 -23.22 10.33
C ALA A 373 20.00 -23.44 11.25
N MET A 374 20.01 -22.72 12.37
CA MET A 374 21.03 -22.84 13.41
C MET A 374 20.37 -22.81 14.78
N VAL A 375 20.81 -23.69 15.66
CA VAL A 375 20.37 -23.70 17.06
C VAL A 375 21.11 -22.60 17.82
N LEU A 376 20.35 -21.67 18.39
CA LEU A 376 20.90 -20.55 19.18
C LEU A 376 21.00 -20.90 20.67
N SER A 377 20.08 -21.73 21.19
CA SER A 377 20.12 -22.21 22.57
C SER A 377 19.26 -23.47 22.75
N GLY A 378 19.55 -24.24 23.79
CA GLY A 378 18.83 -25.46 24.13
C GLY A 378 19.34 -26.69 23.36
N GLU A 379 18.58 -27.80 23.47
CA GLU A 379 18.85 -29.07 22.83
C GLU A 379 17.71 -29.43 21.88
N TRP A 380 17.99 -29.41 20.57
CA TRP A 380 17.04 -29.62 19.49
C TRP A 380 17.16 -31.00 18.90
N HIS A 381 16.11 -31.82 19.05
CA HIS A 381 16.05 -33.16 18.45
C HIS A 381 15.40 -33.03 17.06
N PHE A 382 16.17 -33.24 16.01
CA PHE A 382 15.74 -33.01 14.63
C PHE A 382 15.96 -34.26 13.76
N GLY A 383 14.93 -34.65 13.01
CA GLY A 383 14.94 -35.80 12.13
C GLY A 383 14.30 -35.54 10.78
N TYR A 384 14.75 -36.29 9.76
CA TYR A 384 14.16 -36.27 8.42
C TYR A 384 13.27 -37.50 8.23
N GLY A 385 12.16 -37.32 7.51
CA GLY A 385 11.25 -38.39 7.14
C GLY A 385 9.78 -38.00 7.26
N SER A 386 8.91 -38.73 6.60
CA SER A 386 7.47 -38.53 6.58
C SER A 386 6.74 -39.06 7.83
N LYS A 387 7.43 -39.71 8.73
CA LYS A 387 6.93 -40.16 10.03
C LYS A 387 7.88 -39.73 11.13
N ALA A 388 7.34 -39.08 12.14
CA ALA A 388 8.12 -38.73 13.32
C ALA A 388 8.54 -40.01 14.08
N ASP A 389 9.84 -40.19 14.28
CA ASP A 389 10.45 -41.27 15.07
C ASP A 389 11.57 -40.64 15.91
N ASP A 390 11.31 -40.49 17.18
CA ASP A 390 12.24 -39.87 18.13
C ASP A 390 13.60 -40.57 18.17
N ALA A 391 13.63 -41.91 17.92
CA ALA A 391 14.86 -42.68 17.87
C ALA A 391 15.75 -42.38 16.65
N GLN A 392 15.20 -41.73 15.63
CA GLN A 392 15.91 -41.33 14.40
C GLN A 392 16.27 -39.86 14.34
N THR A 393 16.19 -39.14 15.47
CA THR A 393 16.62 -37.75 15.55
C THR A 393 18.10 -37.60 15.85
N SER A 394 18.70 -36.55 15.30
CA SER A 394 20.01 -36.07 15.73
C SER A 394 19.81 -35.04 16.83
N VAL A 395 20.61 -35.08 17.88
CA VAL A 395 20.62 -34.08 18.93
C VAL A 395 21.50 -32.93 18.50
N LEU A 396 20.92 -31.77 18.35
CA LEU A 396 21.58 -30.53 17.90
C LEU A 396 21.62 -29.54 19.07
N THR A 397 22.82 -29.10 19.44
CA THR A 397 23.03 -28.13 20.53
C THR A 397 23.42 -26.78 19.96
N GLN A 398 23.61 -25.79 20.83
CA GLN A 398 23.97 -24.41 20.46
C GLN A 398 25.13 -24.39 19.43
N GLY A 399 24.91 -23.65 18.34
CA GLY A 399 25.83 -23.51 17.21
C GLY A 399 25.72 -24.65 16.17
N ALA A 400 24.92 -25.68 16.41
CA ALA A 400 24.66 -26.70 15.42
C ALA A 400 23.84 -26.16 14.25
N PHE A 401 24.14 -26.63 13.04
CA PHE A 401 23.53 -26.23 11.79
C PHE A 401 22.77 -27.38 11.15
N TYR A 402 21.62 -27.09 10.56
CA TYR A 402 20.87 -28.07 9.75
C TYR A 402 20.15 -27.37 8.58
N THR A 403 19.61 -28.19 7.68
CA THR A 403 18.88 -27.69 6.50
C THR A 403 17.47 -28.27 6.48
N GLU A 404 16.53 -27.54 5.93
CA GLU A 404 15.19 -28.00 5.60
C GLU A 404 15.01 -27.81 4.07
N PRO A 405 15.36 -28.85 3.27
CA PRO A 405 15.22 -28.78 1.82
C PRO A 405 13.74 -28.66 1.42
N ALA A 406 13.47 -27.93 0.33
CA ALA A 406 12.12 -27.75 -0.18
C ALA A 406 11.40 -29.08 -0.39
N ASN A 407 10.18 -29.18 0.12
CA ASN A 407 9.32 -30.37 0.04
C ASN A 407 9.91 -31.65 0.67
N ALA A 408 10.99 -31.57 1.45
CA ALA A 408 11.54 -32.70 2.19
C ALA A 408 10.92 -32.76 3.59
N PRO A 409 10.20 -33.86 3.93
CA PRO A 409 9.59 -33.99 5.24
C PRO A 409 10.62 -34.09 6.35
N HIS A 410 10.34 -33.42 7.45
CA HIS A 410 11.16 -33.46 8.66
C HIS A 410 10.27 -33.25 9.90
N PHE A 411 10.81 -33.59 11.07
CA PHE A 411 10.12 -33.51 12.34
C PHE A 411 11.13 -33.16 13.44
N ALA A 412 10.62 -32.70 14.57
CA ALA A 412 11.49 -32.29 15.66
C ALA A 412 10.77 -32.30 17.01
N PHE A 413 11.54 -32.32 18.10
CA PHE A 413 11.02 -32.12 19.42
C PHE A 413 12.03 -31.47 20.38
N THR A 414 11.53 -30.91 21.48
CA THR A 414 12.32 -30.36 22.58
C THR A 414 12.23 -31.31 23.80
N GLY A 415 13.33 -31.42 24.56
CA GLY A 415 13.37 -32.08 25.86
C GLY A 415 12.84 -31.20 27.00
N ASP A 416 13.49 -31.27 28.15
CA ASP A 416 13.09 -30.56 29.37
C ASP A 416 13.35 -29.06 29.32
N GLU A 417 14.12 -28.57 28.35
CA GLU A 417 14.48 -27.16 28.18
C GLU A 417 13.91 -26.58 26.90
N PRO A 418 13.55 -25.28 26.91
CA PRO A 418 13.12 -24.60 25.70
C PRO A 418 14.29 -24.44 24.72
N VAL A 419 13.97 -24.38 23.42
CA VAL A 419 14.94 -24.23 22.34
C VAL A 419 14.70 -22.93 21.57
N THR A 420 15.78 -22.27 21.17
CA THR A 420 15.73 -21.14 20.23
C THR A 420 16.46 -21.53 18.95
N VAL A 421 15.81 -21.37 17.82
CA VAL A 421 16.35 -21.67 16.48
C VAL A 421 16.27 -20.42 15.62
N PHE A 422 17.36 -20.09 14.92
CA PHE A 422 17.39 -19.14 13.83
C PHE A 422 17.16 -19.85 12.52
N ILE A 423 16.27 -19.34 11.68
CA ILE A 423 15.96 -19.89 10.35
C ILE A 423 16.02 -18.78 9.30
N THR A 424 16.62 -19.07 8.15
CA THR A 424 16.59 -18.22 6.97
C THR A 424 16.16 -19.02 5.75
N GLY A 425 15.42 -18.38 4.84
CA GLY A 425 14.92 -18.99 3.62
C GLY A 425 14.58 -17.98 2.54
N MET A 426 13.99 -18.48 1.46
CA MET A 426 13.48 -17.69 0.34
C MET A 426 11.98 -17.91 0.25
N GLY A 427 11.22 -16.95 0.77
CA GLY A 427 9.75 -16.99 0.70
C GLY A 427 9.18 -16.90 -0.73
N PRO A 428 7.89 -17.13 -0.91
CA PRO A 428 6.92 -17.43 0.14
C PRO A 428 7.11 -18.83 0.72
N SER A 429 6.97 -18.94 2.03
CA SER A 429 7.02 -20.20 2.76
C SER A 429 5.61 -20.69 3.11
N ASP A 430 5.49 -21.96 3.42
CA ASP A 430 4.27 -22.61 3.91
C ASP A 430 4.61 -23.74 4.87
N THR A 431 3.61 -24.50 5.31
CA THR A 431 3.81 -25.73 6.10
C THR A 431 2.76 -26.75 5.68
N HIS A 432 3.21 -27.92 5.25
CA HIS A 432 2.39 -29.08 4.91
C HIS A 432 2.70 -30.22 5.85
N PHE A 433 1.71 -30.63 6.66
CA PHE A 433 1.86 -31.81 7.52
C PHE A 433 1.68 -33.06 6.71
N GLU A 434 2.53 -34.06 6.98
CA GLU A 434 2.41 -35.40 6.45
C GLU A 434 1.27 -36.15 7.18
N ASN A 435 0.45 -36.92 6.42
CA ASN A 435 -0.69 -37.67 6.96
C ASN A 435 -0.26 -39.04 7.53
#